data_03fb87cb5c39a23909653b4fd74c25de
#
_entry.id   03fb87cb5c39a23909653b4fd74c25de
#
_cell.length_a   1.000
_cell.length_b   1.000
_cell.length_c   1.000
_cell.angle_alpha   90.00
_cell.angle_beta   90.00
_cell.angle_gamma   90.00
#
_symmetry.space_group_name_H-M   'P 1'
#
loop_
_entity.id
_entity.type
_entity.pdbx_description
1 polymer ?
#
loop_
_entity_poly.entity_id
_entity_poly.type
_entity_poly.pdbx_seq_one_letter_code
_entity_poly.pdbx_strand_id
1 'polypeptide(L)'
;MNRTPRSGSNDRYGRSGGGSGSGRGGYGGGGGRGRGGAPSGNRRKPMTAAPVAEFALPVSTTPSLPAVAAFAELDMPKQLLAALTRNGVTEPFPIQAATLPNALVGRDVLGRGRTGSGKTLAFGLAMLARIAGRRAESKQPLALVLVPTRELAQQVTDALMPYATSVQLRMTTVVGGMSLGRQASSLRNGAEVVVATPGRLKDLIDRGDARLDAVGITVLDEADQMADMGFMPQVTALLDQVQPDGQRMLFSATLDRNVDRLVKRFLSDPVVHSVDPSQGAVTTMEHHVLHVSEADKHTAATHIAAREGRVIMFMDTKHAVDRLTRQMLQSGVRAAALHGGKSQPQRTRTLEQFKSGHVTALIATNVAARGIHVDGLDLVVNIDPPTDHKDYLHRGGRTARAGESGSVVTLVTPNQRREMARLMMIAGIQAETIQVRSGDEELTRVTGAQVPSGVPVVISSPASESPRRGGAGGRGRGRRPGQGGGSGTGRRPSAAASGATSGRSGGSNGAPAQRRRTAVA
;
A
#
# COMPACT_ATOMS: atom_id res chain seq x y z
N MET A 1 10.07 23.60 -55.81
CA MET A 1 11.22 24.47 -56.10
C MET A 1 12.15 24.42 -54.91
N ASN A 2 13.27 23.74 -55.17
CA ASN A 2 14.63 23.96 -54.74
C ASN A 2 14.93 23.90 -53.25
N ARG A 3 15.52 22.82 -52.80
CA ARG A 3 16.89 22.24 -52.91
C ARG A 3 17.73 22.58 -51.67
N THR A 4 18.05 21.52 -50.95
CA THR A 4 19.26 21.31 -50.12
C THR A 4 20.55 21.58 -50.90
N PRO A 5 21.74 21.72 -50.29
CA PRO A 5 22.58 20.59 -49.86
C PRO A 5 23.40 20.88 -48.58
N ARG A 6 23.70 19.87 -47.73
CA ARG A 6 24.81 18.87 -47.68
C ARG A 6 26.24 19.42 -47.80
N SER A 7 27.05 19.08 -46.82
CA SER A 7 28.37 18.43 -46.80
C SER A 7 29.16 18.95 -45.59
N GLY A 8 29.96 18.26 -44.84
CA GLY A 8 30.67 17.02 -45.03
C GLY A 8 31.98 17.08 -44.28
N SER A 9 32.25 16.02 -43.57
CA SER A 9 33.52 15.30 -43.40
C SER A 9 34.73 15.92 -42.73
N ASN A 10 35.19 15.18 -41.71
CA ASN A 10 36.52 14.50 -41.64
C ASN A 10 37.74 15.42 -41.46
N ASP A 11 38.73 15.16 -40.68
CA ASP A 11 39.54 13.99 -40.36
C ASP A 11 40.63 14.36 -39.32
N ARG A 12 40.95 13.43 -38.43
CA ARG A 12 42.22 12.78 -38.14
C ARG A 12 43.50 13.54 -37.69
N TYR A 13 44.09 12.89 -36.67
CA TYR A 13 45.52 12.68 -36.35
C TYR A 13 46.36 13.81 -35.75
N GLY A 14 47.07 13.39 -34.68
CA GLY A 14 48.33 14.01 -34.28
C GLY A 14 48.86 13.55 -32.94
N ARG A 15 49.66 12.54 -32.98
CA ARG A 15 50.53 11.93 -31.98
C ARG A 15 51.75 12.80 -31.64
N SER A 16 52.39 12.41 -30.50
CA SER A 16 53.81 12.58 -30.09
C SER A 16 54.07 13.81 -29.22
N GLY A 17 54.84 13.75 -28.16
CA GLY A 17 55.85 12.85 -27.69
C GLY A 17 56.74 13.57 -26.72
N GLY A 18 57.17 12.91 -25.67
CA GLY A 18 58.51 12.84 -25.20
C GLY A 18 59.11 14.02 -24.40
N GLY A 19 59.69 13.70 -23.24
CA GLY A 19 60.71 14.54 -22.65
C GLY A 19 60.98 14.22 -21.18
N SER A 20 61.83 13.27 -20.94
CA SER A 20 62.58 12.93 -19.72
C SER A 20 63.44 14.09 -19.20
N GLY A 21 63.59 14.19 -17.86
CA GLY A 21 64.57 15.07 -17.22
C GLY A 21 64.84 14.69 -15.78
N SER A 22 65.87 13.90 -15.61
CA SER A 22 66.51 13.53 -14.35
C SER A 22 67.27 14.70 -13.70
N GLY A 23 67.30 14.77 -12.38
CA GLY A 23 68.20 15.67 -11.64
C GLY A 23 68.42 15.20 -10.19
N ARG A 24 69.62 14.68 -9.98
CA ARG A 24 70.23 14.24 -8.71
C ARG A 24 70.74 15.40 -7.86
N GLY A 25 70.84 15.15 -6.54
CA GLY A 25 71.85 15.73 -5.61
C GLY A 25 71.21 16.63 -4.55
N GLY A 26 71.51 16.56 -3.31
CA GLY A 26 72.69 16.22 -2.60
C GLY A 26 72.48 16.34 -1.06
N TYR A 27 73.41 15.74 -0.39
CA TYR A 27 73.62 15.57 1.05
C TYR A 27 73.66 16.84 1.90
N GLY A 28 73.25 16.71 3.18
CA GLY A 28 73.59 17.66 4.22
C GLY A 28 73.01 17.25 5.58
N GLY A 29 73.86 16.73 6.46
CA GLY A 29 73.55 16.21 7.79
C GLY A 29 73.52 17.31 8.86
N GLY A 30 72.97 16.96 10.03
CA GLY A 30 73.01 17.78 11.22
C GLY A 30 72.18 17.19 12.33
N GLY A 31 72.83 16.58 13.31
CA GLY A 31 72.25 15.94 14.46
C GLY A 31 71.69 16.91 15.50
N GLY A 32 70.64 16.54 16.21
CA GLY A 32 70.12 17.21 17.38
C GLY A 32 69.29 16.31 18.24
N ARG A 33 69.87 15.87 19.36
CA ARG A 33 69.19 15.13 20.43
C ARG A 33 68.17 16.02 21.13
N GLY A 34 66.95 15.58 21.33
CA GLY A 34 65.96 16.25 22.19
C GLY A 34 64.80 15.35 22.56
N ARG A 35 64.92 14.81 23.74
CA ARG A 35 63.94 14.35 24.74
C ARG A 35 62.47 14.19 24.35
N GLY A 36 61.96 13.03 24.72
CA GLY A 36 60.65 12.50 24.90
C GLY A 36 59.49 13.47 25.21
N GLY A 37 58.47 13.36 24.39
CA GLY A 37 57.14 13.83 24.68
C GLY A 37 56.18 12.69 24.41
N ALA A 38 55.48 12.27 25.43
CA ALA A 38 54.45 11.22 25.36
C ALA A 38 53.33 11.64 24.36
N PRO A 39 52.73 10.73 23.58
CA PRO A 39 51.63 11.06 22.76
C PRO A 39 50.40 11.33 23.61
N SER A 40 49.94 12.60 23.63
CA SER A 40 48.66 13.03 24.13
C SER A 40 47.57 12.28 23.36
N GLY A 41 46.99 11.32 24.01
CA GLY A 41 45.82 10.59 23.52
C GLY A 41 44.68 11.56 23.30
N ASN A 42 44.42 11.86 22.05
CA ASN A 42 43.24 12.58 21.62
C ASN A 42 42.03 11.65 21.87
N ARG A 43 41.49 11.65 23.08
CA ARG A 43 40.22 11.06 23.43
C ARG A 43 39.18 11.78 22.58
N ARG A 44 38.87 11.24 21.40
CA ARG A 44 37.64 11.59 20.67
C ARG A 44 36.49 11.41 21.66
N LYS A 45 35.88 12.52 22.09
CA LYS A 45 34.59 12.49 22.79
C LYS A 45 33.65 11.63 21.96
N PRO A 46 32.87 10.73 22.59
CA PRO A 46 31.81 10.02 21.86
C PRO A 46 30.94 11.10 21.24
N MET A 47 30.79 11.06 19.91
CA MET A 47 29.76 11.83 19.22
C MET A 47 28.44 11.27 19.73
N THR A 48 27.84 11.95 20.69
CA THR A 48 26.40 11.80 20.98
C THR A 48 25.70 12.10 19.67
N ALA A 49 25.06 11.09 19.07
CA ALA A 49 24.19 11.30 17.94
C ALA A 49 23.19 12.39 18.34
N ALA A 50 23.15 13.47 17.57
CA ALA A 50 22.14 14.49 17.78
C ALA A 50 20.77 13.79 17.73
N PRO A 51 19.87 14.02 18.68
CA PRO A 51 18.55 13.45 18.63
C PRO A 51 17.94 13.82 17.27
N VAL A 52 17.35 12.82 16.61
CA VAL A 52 16.57 13.06 15.38
C VAL A 52 15.62 14.19 15.72
N ALA A 53 15.72 15.32 15.01
CA ALA A 53 14.93 16.49 15.29
C ALA A 53 13.45 16.06 15.29
N GLU A 54 12.87 16.05 16.49
CA GLU A 54 11.43 15.80 16.64
C GLU A 54 10.70 16.82 15.76
N PHE A 55 9.67 16.35 15.08
CA PHE A 55 8.76 17.19 14.32
C PHE A 55 8.26 18.32 15.24
N ALA A 56 8.57 19.55 14.88
CA ALA A 56 7.97 20.70 15.56
C ALA A 56 6.49 20.73 15.15
N LEU A 57 5.59 20.57 16.13
CA LEU A 57 4.16 20.75 15.94
C LEU A 57 3.87 22.07 15.22
N PRO A 58 2.79 22.17 14.43
CA PRO A 58 2.36 23.44 13.84
C PRO A 58 2.30 24.54 14.89
N VAL A 59 2.73 25.75 14.52
CA VAL A 59 2.80 26.91 15.43
C VAL A 59 1.41 27.27 15.97
N SER A 60 0.37 27.06 15.15
CA SER A 60 -1.02 27.20 15.56
C SER A 60 -1.72 25.83 15.51
N THR A 61 -2.37 25.48 16.59
CA THR A 61 -3.19 24.28 16.70
C THR A 61 -4.50 24.61 17.40
N THR A 62 -5.59 24.03 16.94
CA THR A 62 -6.89 24.16 17.63
C THR A 62 -6.91 23.26 18.86
N PRO A 63 -7.38 23.74 20.03
CA PRO A 63 -7.58 22.89 21.20
C PRO A 63 -8.52 21.72 20.88
N SER A 64 -8.14 20.52 21.32
CA SER A 64 -8.94 19.32 21.11
C SER A 64 -10.25 19.38 21.90
N LEU A 65 -11.34 18.88 21.30
CA LEU A 65 -12.53 18.50 22.05
C LEU A 65 -12.22 17.27 22.92
N PRO A 66 -12.96 17.08 24.02
CA PRO A 66 -12.82 15.90 24.87
C PRO A 66 -12.95 14.60 24.07
N ALA A 67 -12.17 13.58 24.44
CA ALA A 67 -12.34 12.25 23.90
C ALA A 67 -13.64 11.62 24.45
N VAL A 68 -14.29 10.80 23.62
CA VAL A 68 -15.53 10.09 23.99
C VAL A 68 -15.24 8.70 24.52
N ALA A 69 -16.06 8.20 25.45
CA ALA A 69 -15.97 6.84 25.93
C ALA A 69 -16.70 5.84 25.01
N ALA A 70 -17.77 6.29 24.35
CA ALA A 70 -18.59 5.44 23.49
C ALA A 70 -18.95 6.13 22.18
N PHE A 71 -19.15 5.36 21.10
CA PHE A 71 -19.63 5.89 19.82
C PHE A 71 -21.01 6.55 19.92
N ALA A 72 -21.83 6.15 20.88
CA ALA A 72 -23.17 6.72 21.10
C ALA A 72 -23.15 8.19 21.56
N GLU A 73 -22.02 8.66 22.08
CA GLU A 73 -21.82 10.07 22.48
C GLU A 73 -21.55 11.00 21.30
N LEU A 74 -21.28 10.43 20.11
CA LEU A 74 -20.94 11.18 18.91
C LEU A 74 -22.20 11.55 18.11
N ASP A 75 -22.23 12.78 17.62
CA ASP A 75 -23.28 13.23 16.69
C ASP A 75 -23.04 12.64 15.29
N MET A 76 -23.51 11.42 15.11
CA MET A 76 -23.42 10.67 13.86
C MET A 76 -24.79 10.17 13.41
N PRO A 77 -25.02 9.97 12.10
CA PRO A 77 -26.22 9.33 11.58
C PRO A 77 -26.51 8.00 12.30
N LYS A 78 -27.75 7.79 12.74
CA LYS A 78 -28.17 6.56 13.46
C LYS A 78 -27.84 5.28 12.67
N GLN A 79 -27.84 5.36 11.34
CA GLN A 79 -27.48 4.26 10.44
C GLN A 79 -26.01 3.84 10.61
N LEU A 80 -25.10 4.80 10.84
CA LEU A 80 -23.67 4.50 11.11
C LEU A 80 -23.51 3.84 12.48
N LEU A 81 -24.16 4.35 13.52
CA LEU A 81 -24.15 3.75 14.86
C LEU A 81 -24.68 2.31 14.82
N ALA A 82 -25.81 2.08 14.14
CA ALA A 82 -26.35 0.74 13.96
C ALA A 82 -25.42 -0.17 13.14
N ALA A 83 -24.68 0.38 12.17
CA ALA A 83 -23.71 -0.39 11.40
C ALA A 83 -22.49 -0.78 12.26
N LEU A 84 -22.01 0.09 13.14
CA LEU A 84 -20.94 -0.24 14.10
C LEU A 84 -21.34 -1.44 14.97
N THR A 85 -22.53 -1.39 15.60
CA THR A 85 -23.05 -2.49 16.43
C THR A 85 -23.16 -3.79 15.65
N ARG A 86 -23.71 -3.77 14.42
CA ARG A 86 -23.83 -4.97 13.57
C ARG A 86 -22.48 -5.60 13.18
N ASN A 87 -21.43 -4.78 13.07
CA ASN A 87 -20.08 -5.26 12.76
C ASN A 87 -19.26 -5.57 14.03
N GLY A 88 -19.88 -5.59 15.22
CA GLY A 88 -19.21 -5.91 16.48
C GLY A 88 -18.23 -4.84 16.97
N VAL A 89 -18.33 -3.60 16.44
CA VAL A 89 -17.49 -2.47 16.87
C VAL A 89 -18.28 -1.70 17.95
N THR A 90 -18.01 -2.03 19.20
CA THR A 90 -18.77 -1.52 20.36
C THR A 90 -18.12 -0.31 21.02
N GLU A 91 -16.80 -0.31 21.09
CA GLU A 91 -16.02 0.74 21.77
C GLU A 91 -15.01 1.38 20.82
N PRO A 92 -14.78 2.69 20.92
CA PRO A 92 -13.79 3.36 20.10
C PRO A 92 -12.36 3.07 20.59
N PHE A 93 -11.46 2.77 19.67
CA PHE A 93 -10.03 2.78 19.96
C PHE A 93 -9.56 4.19 20.37
N PRO A 94 -8.45 4.33 21.11
CA PRO A 94 -7.97 5.63 21.61
C PRO A 94 -7.86 6.71 20.52
N ILE A 95 -7.39 6.37 19.30
CA ILE A 95 -7.31 7.33 18.19
C ILE A 95 -8.69 7.75 17.71
N GLN A 96 -9.67 6.84 17.69
CA GLN A 96 -11.04 7.12 17.30
C GLN A 96 -11.72 8.00 18.33
N ALA A 97 -11.61 7.64 19.62
CA ALA A 97 -12.16 8.41 20.74
C ALA A 97 -11.67 9.87 20.74
N ALA A 98 -10.39 10.08 20.44
CA ALA A 98 -9.77 11.40 20.43
C ALA A 98 -10.08 12.21 19.16
N THR A 99 -10.07 11.57 17.98
CA THR A 99 -10.17 12.32 16.71
C THR A 99 -11.59 12.54 16.24
N LEU A 100 -12.51 11.59 16.47
CA LEU A 100 -13.88 11.67 15.94
C LEU A 100 -14.64 12.93 16.37
N PRO A 101 -14.61 13.38 17.65
CA PRO A 101 -15.30 14.60 18.05
C PRO A 101 -14.89 15.81 17.24
N ASN A 102 -13.59 15.94 16.95
CA ASN A 102 -13.03 17.04 16.20
C ASN A 102 -13.30 16.92 14.70
N ALA A 103 -13.16 15.72 14.14
CA ALA A 103 -13.36 15.47 12.71
C ALA A 103 -14.85 15.62 12.29
N LEU A 104 -15.79 15.25 13.15
CA LEU A 104 -17.24 15.38 12.90
C LEU A 104 -17.69 16.84 12.80
N VAL A 105 -17.12 17.74 13.61
CA VAL A 105 -17.41 19.19 13.51
C VAL A 105 -16.64 19.91 12.41
N GLY A 106 -15.86 19.17 11.60
CA GLY A 106 -15.22 19.71 10.41
C GLY A 106 -13.84 20.30 10.61
N ARG A 107 -13.21 20.10 11.76
CA ARG A 107 -11.86 20.56 12.01
C ARG A 107 -10.84 19.74 11.22
N ASP A 108 -9.76 20.36 10.83
CA ASP A 108 -8.61 19.63 10.30
C ASP A 108 -7.96 18.79 11.40
N VAL A 109 -7.52 17.59 11.04
CA VAL A 109 -6.96 16.62 11.99
C VAL A 109 -5.59 16.16 11.54
N LEU A 110 -4.61 16.23 12.44
CA LEU A 110 -3.31 15.59 12.31
C LEU A 110 -3.25 14.42 13.31
N GLY A 111 -3.45 13.21 12.81
CA GLY A 111 -3.47 11.98 13.60
C GLY A 111 -2.14 11.22 13.49
N ARG A 112 -1.43 11.05 14.60
CA ARG A 112 -0.27 10.16 14.68
C ARG A 112 -0.68 8.85 15.33
N GLY A 113 -0.44 7.74 14.63
CA GLY A 113 -0.72 6.42 15.17
C GLY A 113 -0.20 5.32 14.25
N ARG A 114 0.18 4.19 14.85
CA ARG A 114 0.68 3.01 14.13
C ARG A 114 -0.38 2.41 13.21
N THR A 115 0.05 1.61 12.24
CA THR A 115 -0.85 0.74 11.48
C THR A 115 -1.54 -0.23 12.47
N GLY A 116 -2.87 -0.37 12.37
CA GLY A 116 -3.65 -1.21 13.30
C GLY A 116 -4.21 -0.46 14.52
N SER A 117 -3.93 0.84 14.69
CA SER A 117 -4.49 1.64 15.79
C SER A 117 -5.96 2.07 15.59
N GLY A 118 -6.61 1.69 14.48
CA GLY A 118 -8.00 2.05 14.19
C GLY A 118 -8.19 3.34 13.39
N LYS A 119 -7.14 3.91 12.80
CA LYS A 119 -7.17 5.15 12.00
C LYS A 119 -8.24 5.15 10.91
N THR A 120 -8.41 4.02 10.22
CA THR A 120 -9.36 3.92 9.10
C THR A 120 -10.79 4.26 9.51
N LEU A 121 -11.27 3.77 10.65
CA LEU A 121 -12.58 4.13 11.17
C LEU A 121 -12.59 5.56 11.76
N ALA A 122 -11.48 6.04 12.31
CA ALA A 122 -11.37 7.39 12.84
C ALA A 122 -11.66 8.45 11.76
N PHE A 123 -11.02 8.37 10.58
CA PHE A 123 -11.33 9.30 9.50
C PHE A 123 -12.57 8.90 8.69
N GLY A 124 -12.79 7.59 8.52
CA GLY A 124 -13.85 7.09 7.66
C GLY A 124 -15.24 7.40 8.18
N LEU A 125 -15.50 7.20 9.47
CA LEU A 125 -16.80 7.48 10.08
C LEU A 125 -17.12 8.98 10.02
N ALA A 126 -16.16 9.86 10.35
CA ALA A 126 -16.34 11.30 10.27
C ALA A 126 -16.62 11.75 8.83
N MET A 127 -15.85 11.26 7.86
CA MET A 127 -16.04 11.56 6.44
C MET A 127 -17.43 11.12 5.97
N LEU A 128 -17.84 9.87 6.25
CA LEU A 128 -19.14 9.35 5.83
C LEU A 128 -20.29 10.07 6.51
N ALA A 129 -20.19 10.39 7.80
CA ALA A 129 -21.21 11.14 8.53
C ALA A 129 -21.45 12.53 7.92
N ARG A 130 -20.39 13.25 7.58
CA ARG A 130 -20.45 14.62 7.06
C ARG A 130 -20.98 14.74 5.63
N ILE A 131 -20.85 13.68 4.82
CA ILE A 131 -21.40 13.66 3.47
C ILE A 131 -22.68 12.82 3.35
N ALA A 132 -23.18 12.25 4.46
CA ALA A 132 -24.42 11.50 4.49
C ALA A 132 -25.59 12.34 3.94
N GLY A 133 -26.43 11.73 3.11
CA GLY A 133 -27.54 12.41 2.44
C GLY A 133 -27.19 13.27 1.22
N ARG A 134 -25.89 13.50 0.96
CA ARG A 134 -25.42 14.19 -0.26
C ARG A 134 -25.28 13.22 -1.42
N ARG A 135 -25.30 13.73 -2.65
CA ARG A 135 -25.06 12.95 -3.87
C ARG A 135 -23.97 13.61 -4.71
N ALA A 136 -23.09 12.76 -5.23
CA ALA A 136 -22.06 13.21 -6.16
C ALA A 136 -22.62 13.35 -7.57
N GLU A 137 -22.22 14.40 -8.25
CA GLU A 137 -22.42 14.52 -9.68
C GLU A 137 -21.47 13.61 -10.45
N SER A 138 -21.73 13.44 -11.74
CA SER A 138 -20.88 12.66 -12.63
C SER A 138 -19.44 13.17 -12.59
N LYS A 139 -18.49 12.29 -12.29
CA LYS A 139 -17.03 12.54 -12.21
C LYS A 139 -16.59 13.47 -11.08
N GLN A 140 -17.47 13.88 -10.17
CA GLN A 140 -17.21 14.84 -9.10
C GLN A 140 -17.44 14.22 -7.73
N PRO A 141 -16.49 13.47 -7.18
CA PRO A 141 -16.59 12.91 -5.83
C PRO A 141 -16.66 14.03 -4.78
N LEU A 142 -17.30 13.73 -3.65
CA LEU A 142 -17.45 14.64 -2.52
C LEU A 142 -16.31 14.47 -1.50
N ALA A 143 -15.72 13.28 -1.45
CA ALA A 143 -14.63 12.95 -0.54
C ALA A 143 -13.54 12.11 -1.23
N LEU A 144 -12.31 12.35 -0.82
CA LEU A 144 -11.10 11.72 -1.37
C LEU A 144 -10.24 11.15 -0.23
N VAL A 145 -9.86 9.88 -0.35
CA VAL A 145 -8.86 9.25 0.49
C VAL A 145 -7.65 8.87 -0.37
N LEU A 146 -6.49 9.46 -0.09
CA LEU A 146 -5.23 9.15 -0.76
C LEU A 146 -4.40 8.20 0.11
N VAL A 147 -3.92 7.13 -0.51
CA VAL A 147 -3.12 6.08 0.13
C VAL A 147 -1.94 5.69 -0.76
N PRO A 148 -0.80 5.20 -0.19
CA PRO A 148 0.40 4.89 -0.97
C PRO A 148 0.28 3.66 -1.87
N THR A 149 -0.53 2.66 -1.47
CA THR A 149 -0.55 1.35 -2.14
C THR A 149 -1.95 0.92 -2.55
N ARG A 150 -2.00 0.05 -3.56
CA ARG A 150 -3.28 -0.52 -4.07
C ARG A 150 -3.95 -1.41 -3.03
N GLU A 151 -3.14 -2.13 -2.28
CA GLU A 151 -3.58 -3.03 -1.22
C GLU A 151 -4.22 -2.25 -0.08
N LEU A 152 -3.60 -1.15 0.35
CA LEU A 152 -4.18 -0.28 1.37
C LEU A 152 -5.48 0.39 0.86
N ALA A 153 -5.51 0.81 -0.41
CA ALA A 153 -6.74 1.35 -1.00
C ALA A 153 -7.90 0.34 -0.94
N GLN A 154 -7.64 -0.92 -1.26
CA GLN A 154 -8.64 -1.97 -1.16
C GLN A 154 -9.07 -2.21 0.29
N GLN A 155 -8.10 -2.28 1.22
CA GLN A 155 -8.38 -2.48 2.66
C GLN A 155 -9.21 -1.34 3.25
N VAL A 156 -8.89 -0.09 2.93
CA VAL A 156 -9.69 1.08 3.35
C VAL A 156 -11.09 0.99 2.77
N THR A 157 -11.22 0.65 1.49
CA THR A 157 -12.53 0.50 0.85
C THR A 157 -13.34 -0.63 1.51
N ASP A 158 -12.75 -1.81 1.72
CA ASP A 158 -13.42 -2.95 2.34
C ASP A 158 -13.85 -2.65 3.78
N ALA A 159 -13.00 -1.97 4.55
CA ALA A 159 -13.29 -1.58 5.93
C ALA A 159 -14.43 -0.55 6.03
N LEU A 160 -14.53 0.37 5.08
CA LEU A 160 -15.53 1.45 5.11
C LEU A 160 -16.83 1.09 4.36
N MET A 161 -16.82 0.10 3.47
CA MET A 161 -17.96 -0.27 2.63
C MET A 161 -19.25 -0.58 3.42
N PRO A 162 -19.21 -1.35 4.55
CA PRO A 162 -20.41 -1.61 5.34
C PRO A 162 -21.06 -0.33 5.88
N TYR A 163 -20.23 0.63 6.28
CA TYR A 163 -20.67 1.92 6.82
C TYR A 163 -21.18 2.85 5.72
N ALA A 164 -20.47 2.96 4.60
CA ALA A 164 -20.90 3.75 3.45
C ALA A 164 -22.25 3.26 2.91
N THR A 165 -22.42 1.93 2.81
CA THR A 165 -23.68 1.31 2.38
C THR A 165 -24.83 1.65 3.34
N SER A 166 -24.58 1.69 4.66
CA SER A 166 -25.60 1.99 5.67
C SER A 166 -26.19 3.40 5.52
N VAL A 167 -25.40 4.35 5.00
CA VAL A 167 -25.82 5.73 4.69
C VAL A 167 -26.02 5.98 3.19
N GLN A 168 -26.11 4.90 2.41
CA GLN A 168 -26.39 4.90 0.97
C GLN A 168 -25.35 5.68 0.13
N LEU A 169 -24.10 5.76 0.55
CA LEU A 169 -23.00 6.36 -0.21
C LEU A 169 -22.29 5.32 -1.06
N ARG A 170 -21.92 5.70 -2.28
CA ARG A 170 -21.16 4.87 -3.22
C ARG A 170 -19.68 5.16 -3.09
N MET A 171 -18.90 4.11 -2.90
CA MET A 171 -17.45 4.20 -2.84
C MET A 171 -16.82 3.53 -4.07
N THR A 172 -15.70 4.06 -4.52
CA THR A 172 -14.91 3.46 -5.59
C THR A 172 -13.43 3.49 -5.28
N THR A 173 -12.73 2.42 -5.66
CA THR A 173 -11.27 2.31 -5.55
C THR A 173 -10.61 2.67 -6.88
N VAL A 174 -9.67 3.63 -6.85
CA VAL A 174 -8.96 4.15 -8.02
C VAL A 174 -7.48 3.85 -7.90
N VAL A 175 -7.05 2.73 -8.49
CA VAL A 175 -5.67 2.21 -8.35
C VAL A 175 -5.12 1.67 -9.66
N GLY A 176 -3.80 1.72 -9.80
CA GLY A 176 -3.11 1.13 -10.95
C GLY A 176 -3.28 -0.40 -11.03
N GLY A 177 -3.10 -0.98 -12.23
CA GLY A 177 -3.16 -2.43 -12.43
C GLY A 177 -4.57 -3.03 -12.47
N MET A 178 -5.61 -2.24 -12.24
CA MET A 178 -7.01 -2.59 -12.45
C MET A 178 -7.58 -1.91 -13.72
N SER A 179 -8.74 -2.38 -14.20
CA SER A 179 -9.39 -1.85 -15.39
C SER A 179 -9.70 -0.36 -15.25
N LEU A 180 -9.05 0.46 -16.07
CA LEU A 180 -9.22 1.90 -16.11
C LEU A 180 -10.65 2.27 -16.51
N GLY A 181 -11.24 1.56 -17.50
CA GLY A 181 -12.61 1.80 -17.96
C GLY A 181 -13.67 1.56 -16.87
N ARG A 182 -13.49 0.55 -16.00
CA ARG A 182 -14.40 0.31 -14.87
C ARG A 182 -14.32 1.43 -13.84
N GLN A 183 -13.12 1.91 -13.52
CA GLN A 183 -12.91 3.01 -12.58
C GLN A 183 -13.52 4.31 -13.11
N ALA A 184 -13.27 4.63 -14.38
CA ALA A 184 -13.89 5.78 -15.05
C ALA A 184 -15.44 5.67 -15.08
N SER A 185 -15.99 4.47 -15.30
CA SER A 185 -17.44 4.25 -15.25
C SER A 185 -18.02 4.49 -13.86
N SER A 186 -17.35 4.01 -12.80
CA SER A 186 -17.79 4.26 -11.40
C SER A 186 -17.82 5.76 -11.08
N LEU A 187 -16.82 6.52 -11.53
CA LEU A 187 -16.79 7.98 -11.36
C LEU A 187 -17.88 8.67 -12.16
N ARG A 188 -18.11 8.26 -13.41
CA ARG A 188 -19.24 8.80 -14.22
C ARG A 188 -20.61 8.52 -13.60
N ASN A 189 -20.74 7.40 -12.89
CA ASN A 189 -21.97 7.06 -12.18
C ASN A 189 -22.14 7.84 -10.86
N GLY A 190 -21.20 8.73 -10.50
CA GLY A 190 -21.28 9.61 -9.35
C GLY A 190 -20.93 8.93 -8.04
N ALA A 191 -19.75 8.29 -7.94
CA ALA A 191 -19.25 7.80 -6.65
C ALA A 191 -18.98 8.98 -5.70
N GLU A 192 -19.57 8.96 -4.50
CA GLU A 192 -19.41 10.00 -3.49
C GLU A 192 -18.02 9.97 -2.84
N VAL A 193 -17.44 8.77 -2.65
CA VAL A 193 -16.13 8.59 -2.03
C VAL A 193 -15.18 7.89 -2.98
N VAL A 194 -14.01 8.47 -3.15
CA VAL A 194 -12.90 7.87 -3.92
C VAL A 194 -11.76 7.52 -2.99
N VAL A 195 -11.35 6.25 -2.98
CA VAL A 195 -10.12 5.80 -2.32
C VAL A 195 -9.09 5.53 -3.40
N ALA A 196 -7.98 6.27 -3.41
CA ALA A 196 -7.08 6.30 -4.55
C ALA A 196 -5.60 6.21 -4.21
N THR A 197 -4.83 5.64 -5.17
CA THR A 197 -3.38 5.90 -5.23
C THR A 197 -3.13 7.11 -6.14
N PRO A 198 -2.18 8.02 -5.76
CA PRO A 198 -2.02 9.32 -6.41
C PRO A 198 -1.85 9.24 -7.93
N GLY A 199 -0.98 8.35 -8.43
CA GLY A 199 -0.69 8.25 -9.87
C GLY A 199 -1.91 7.88 -10.71
N ARG A 200 -2.75 6.89 -10.28
CA ARG A 200 -3.93 6.48 -11.05
C ARG A 200 -5.04 7.54 -11.00
N LEU A 201 -5.20 8.23 -9.89
CA LEU A 201 -6.18 9.32 -9.83
C LEU A 201 -5.78 10.45 -10.78
N LYS A 202 -4.49 10.81 -10.80
CA LYS A 202 -3.96 11.78 -11.77
C LYS A 202 -4.23 11.34 -13.22
N ASP A 203 -3.98 10.07 -13.58
CA ASP A 203 -4.28 9.54 -14.92
C ASP A 203 -5.76 9.74 -15.31
N LEU A 204 -6.71 9.53 -14.39
CA LEU A 204 -8.14 9.72 -14.65
C LEU A 204 -8.51 11.19 -14.77
N ILE A 205 -7.88 12.08 -14.00
CA ILE A 205 -8.08 13.53 -14.11
C ILE A 205 -7.54 14.05 -15.44
N ASP A 206 -6.30 13.69 -15.81
CA ASP A 206 -5.67 14.10 -17.07
C ASP A 206 -6.49 13.64 -18.30
N ARG A 207 -7.27 12.56 -18.17
CA ARG A 207 -8.22 12.06 -19.18
C ARG A 207 -9.60 12.71 -19.15
N GLY A 208 -9.88 13.55 -18.17
CA GLY A 208 -11.20 14.14 -17.96
C GLY A 208 -12.27 13.15 -17.44
N ASP A 209 -11.83 12.01 -16.86
CA ASP A 209 -12.71 11.01 -16.24
C ASP A 209 -13.00 11.32 -14.75
N ALA A 210 -12.28 12.27 -14.13
CA ALA A 210 -12.48 12.76 -12.77
C ALA A 210 -12.19 14.26 -12.66
N ARG A 211 -12.86 14.95 -11.72
CA ARG A 211 -12.59 16.33 -11.28
C ARG A 211 -12.69 16.38 -9.78
N LEU A 212 -11.87 17.20 -9.13
CA LEU A 212 -11.79 17.25 -7.66
C LEU A 212 -12.38 18.53 -7.05
N ASP A 213 -12.90 19.41 -7.85
CA ASP A 213 -13.47 20.72 -7.46
C ASP A 213 -14.69 20.63 -6.52
N ALA A 214 -15.35 19.46 -6.45
CA ALA A 214 -16.43 19.19 -5.49
C ALA A 214 -15.97 18.47 -4.21
N VAL A 215 -14.68 18.10 -4.12
CA VAL A 215 -14.14 17.39 -2.94
C VAL A 215 -14.01 18.35 -1.77
N GLY A 216 -14.92 18.22 -0.80
CA GLY A 216 -14.92 19.00 0.44
C GLY A 216 -14.24 18.32 1.61
N ILE A 217 -13.92 17.03 1.52
CA ILE A 217 -13.19 16.29 2.56
C ILE A 217 -12.07 15.48 1.92
N THR A 218 -10.84 15.69 2.40
CA THR A 218 -9.68 14.95 1.93
C THR A 218 -8.96 14.27 3.09
N VAL A 219 -8.64 13.00 2.92
CA VAL A 219 -7.86 12.18 3.86
C VAL A 219 -6.56 11.77 3.20
N LEU A 220 -5.45 11.94 3.91
CA LEU A 220 -4.14 11.38 3.58
C LEU A 220 -3.81 10.31 4.61
N ASP A 221 -3.82 9.04 4.22
CA ASP A 221 -3.44 7.95 5.11
C ASP A 221 -2.08 7.38 4.72
N GLU A 222 -1.23 7.07 5.73
CA GLU A 222 0.17 6.68 5.57
C GLU A 222 0.96 7.73 4.75
N ALA A 223 0.85 9.00 5.15
CA ALA A 223 1.46 10.14 4.42
C ALA A 223 2.99 10.04 4.34
N ASP A 224 3.65 9.53 5.38
CA ASP A 224 5.08 9.25 5.39
C ASP A 224 5.49 8.22 4.33
N GLN A 225 4.70 7.15 4.15
CA GLN A 225 4.96 6.18 3.08
C GLN A 225 4.78 6.79 1.68
N MET A 226 3.79 7.68 1.49
CA MET A 226 3.65 8.42 0.23
C MET A 226 4.88 9.28 -0.05
N ALA A 227 5.47 9.88 0.99
CA ALA A 227 6.71 10.65 0.89
C ALA A 227 7.90 9.77 0.49
N ASP A 228 8.10 8.65 1.18
CA ASP A 228 9.18 7.68 0.89
C ASP A 228 9.08 7.08 -0.51
N MET A 229 7.86 6.92 -1.04
CA MET A 229 7.62 6.42 -2.40
C MET A 229 7.73 7.51 -3.47
N GLY A 230 8.02 8.74 -3.12
CA GLY A 230 8.18 9.86 -4.06
C GLY A 230 6.87 10.40 -4.63
N PHE A 231 5.73 10.15 -3.98
CA PHE A 231 4.42 10.62 -4.46
C PHE A 231 4.09 12.06 -4.09
N MET A 232 4.96 12.76 -3.35
CA MET A 232 4.68 14.13 -2.91
C MET A 232 4.30 15.10 -4.03
N PRO A 233 4.94 15.10 -5.21
CA PRO A 233 4.53 15.98 -6.31
C PRO A 233 3.11 15.70 -6.78
N GLN A 234 2.72 14.41 -6.90
CA GLN A 234 1.37 14.03 -7.32
C GLN A 234 0.33 14.35 -6.24
N VAL A 235 0.63 14.07 -4.96
CA VAL A 235 -0.24 14.40 -3.83
C VAL A 235 -0.51 15.90 -3.78
N THR A 236 0.54 16.72 -3.87
CA THR A 236 0.41 18.17 -3.90
C THR A 236 -0.47 18.66 -5.06
N ALA A 237 -0.22 18.15 -6.27
CA ALA A 237 -1.00 18.54 -7.45
C ALA A 237 -2.48 18.10 -7.37
N LEU A 238 -2.81 17.04 -6.65
CA LEU A 238 -4.19 16.62 -6.38
C LEU A 238 -4.84 17.49 -5.32
N LEU A 239 -4.13 17.82 -4.25
CA LEU A 239 -4.63 18.69 -3.18
C LEU A 239 -4.86 20.13 -3.63
N ASP A 240 -4.13 20.60 -4.63
CA ASP A 240 -4.33 21.94 -5.23
C ASP A 240 -5.64 22.04 -6.04
N GLN A 241 -6.32 20.92 -6.34
CA GLN A 241 -7.55 20.86 -7.14
C GLN A 241 -8.83 20.66 -6.32
N VAL A 242 -8.71 20.38 -5.01
CA VAL A 242 -9.86 20.18 -4.13
C VAL A 242 -10.34 21.52 -3.58
N GLN A 243 -11.54 21.54 -2.97
CA GLN A 243 -12.09 22.79 -2.39
C GLN A 243 -11.10 23.41 -1.37
N PRO A 244 -10.77 24.70 -1.48
CA PRO A 244 -9.82 25.36 -0.60
C PRO A 244 -10.21 25.28 0.88
N ASP A 245 -11.49 25.50 1.18
CA ASP A 245 -12.03 25.51 2.54
C ASP A 245 -12.52 24.13 3.01
N GLY A 246 -12.19 23.09 2.24
CA GLY A 246 -12.55 21.72 2.59
C GLY A 246 -11.73 21.21 3.79
N GLN A 247 -12.30 20.25 4.52
CA GLN A 247 -11.62 19.59 5.63
C GLN A 247 -10.46 18.72 5.16
N ARG A 248 -9.34 18.78 5.89
CA ARG A 248 -8.15 17.95 5.68
C ARG A 248 -7.88 17.10 6.91
N MET A 249 -7.72 15.80 6.69
CA MET A 249 -7.32 14.86 7.73
C MET A 249 -6.06 14.14 7.27
N LEU A 250 -4.98 14.24 8.03
CA LEU A 250 -3.72 13.59 7.74
C LEU A 250 -3.38 12.59 8.82
N PHE A 251 -3.17 11.33 8.42
CA PHE A 251 -2.78 10.24 9.31
C PHE A 251 -1.43 9.67 8.88
N SER A 252 -0.52 9.53 9.84
CA SER A 252 0.82 9.03 9.59
C SER A 252 1.38 8.33 10.82
N ALA A 253 2.26 7.36 10.63
CA ALA A 253 3.01 6.76 11.73
C ALA A 253 4.15 7.67 12.19
N THR A 254 4.78 8.39 11.25
CA THR A 254 5.87 9.33 11.51
C THR A 254 5.55 10.71 10.93
N LEU A 255 6.04 11.76 11.62
CA LEU A 255 5.89 13.14 11.18
C LEU A 255 7.29 13.66 10.78
N ASP A 256 7.71 13.34 9.56
CA ASP A 256 8.98 13.79 9.02
C ASP A 256 8.87 15.15 8.29
N ARG A 257 10.00 15.66 7.79
CA ARG A 257 10.06 16.96 7.08
C ARG A 257 9.16 17.02 5.83
N ASN A 258 8.88 15.89 5.19
CA ASN A 258 8.03 15.87 4.01
C ASN A 258 6.56 15.93 4.40
N VAL A 259 6.19 15.23 5.47
CA VAL A 259 4.85 15.32 6.06
C VAL A 259 4.61 16.72 6.62
N ASP A 260 5.62 17.32 7.29
CA ASP A 260 5.57 18.72 7.79
C ASP A 260 5.24 19.74 6.68
N ARG A 261 5.82 19.57 5.49
CA ARG A 261 5.50 20.45 4.35
C ARG A 261 4.05 20.34 3.90
N LEU A 262 3.46 19.12 3.91
CA LEU A 262 2.04 18.94 3.62
C LEU A 262 1.16 19.57 4.68
N VAL A 263 1.47 19.35 5.95
CA VAL A 263 0.73 19.94 7.08
C VAL A 263 0.72 21.47 6.96
N LYS A 264 1.88 22.10 6.82
CA LYS A 264 1.99 23.55 6.71
C LYS A 264 1.31 24.16 5.49
N ARG A 265 1.21 23.41 4.40
CA ARG A 265 0.60 23.91 3.17
C ARG A 265 -0.91 23.72 3.11
N PHE A 266 -1.42 22.62 3.62
CA PHE A 266 -2.80 22.19 3.35
C PHE A 266 -3.71 22.09 4.58
N LEU A 267 -3.16 22.02 5.80
CA LEU A 267 -3.97 21.98 7.01
C LEU A 267 -4.06 23.38 7.63
N SER A 268 -5.28 23.76 8.04
CA SER A 268 -5.55 25.02 8.74
C SER A 268 -5.81 24.73 10.21
N ASP A 269 -4.96 25.25 11.09
CA ASP A 269 -5.08 25.12 12.55
C ASP A 269 -5.49 23.71 13.01
N PRO A 270 -4.76 22.65 12.60
CA PRO A 270 -5.21 21.29 12.82
C PRO A 270 -5.24 20.94 14.31
N VAL A 271 -6.21 20.10 14.68
CA VAL A 271 -6.18 19.41 15.97
C VAL A 271 -5.18 18.26 15.86
N VAL A 272 -4.22 18.22 16.78
CA VAL A 272 -3.15 17.22 16.78
C VAL A 272 -3.45 16.13 17.81
N HIS A 273 -3.49 14.89 17.35
CA HIS A 273 -3.66 13.72 18.21
C HIS A 273 -2.49 12.75 18.01
N SER A 274 -1.83 12.41 19.10
CA SER A 274 -0.81 11.37 19.13
C SER A 274 -1.18 10.36 20.21
N VAL A 275 -1.54 9.15 19.80
CA VAL A 275 -1.91 8.07 20.72
C VAL A 275 -0.80 7.09 21.01
N ASP A 276 0.30 7.19 20.26
CA ASP A 276 1.51 6.39 20.48
C ASP A 276 2.68 7.31 20.85
N PRO A 277 3.23 7.24 22.07
CA PRO A 277 4.52 7.84 22.36
C PRO A 277 5.57 7.26 21.40
N SER A 278 6.45 8.10 20.89
CA SER A 278 7.52 7.68 19.96
C SER A 278 8.39 6.52 20.48
N GLN A 279 8.39 6.30 21.79
CA GLN A 279 9.09 5.22 22.48
C GLN A 279 8.22 3.98 22.78
N GLY A 280 6.89 4.09 22.79
CA GLY A 280 5.99 2.98 23.15
C GLY A 280 5.87 1.89 22.06
N ALA A 281 6.20 2.20 20.81
CA ALA A 281 6.16 1.23 19.71
C ALA A 281 7.26 0.16 19.82
N VAL A 282 8.32 0.45 20.55
CA VAL A 282 9.49 -0.43 20.72
C VAL A 282 9.29 -1.40 21.88
N THR A 283 8.42 -1.07 22.86
CA THR A 283 8.30 -1.81 24.12
C THR A 283 7.43 -3.07 24.04
N THR A 284 6.58 -3.21 23.00
CA THR A 284 5.71 -4.39 22.82
C THR A 284 6.25 -5.40 21.80
N MET A 285 7.34 -5.06 21.11
CA MET A 285 7.99 -5.93 20.14
C MET A 285 9.33 -6.42 20.67
N GLU A 286 9.59 -7.72 20.54
CA GLU A 286 10.91 -8.27 20.73
C GLU A 286 11.73 -8.13 19.45
N HIS A 287 12.98 -7.71 19.61
CA HIS A 287 13.86 -7.48 18.48
C HIS A 287 15.08 -8.39 18.57
N HIS A 288 15.32 -9.20 17.54
CA HIS A 288 16.42 -10.14 17.48
C HIS A 288 17.27 -9.91 16.23
N VAL A 289 18.56 -9.85 16.40
CA VAL A 289 19.55 -9.81 15.32
C VAL A 289 20.29 -11.15 15.30
N LEU A 290 20.00 -11.97 14.30
CA LEU A 290 20.59 -13.29 14.16
C LEU A 290 21.75 -13.23 13.18
N HIS A 291 22.97 -13.46 13.69
CA HIS A 291 24.17 -13.55 12.88
C HIS A 291 24.25 -14.92 12.22
N VAL A 292 24.21 -14.94 10.89
CA VAL A 292 24.27 -16.15 10.07
C VAL A 292 25.44 -16.08 9.09
N SER A 293 25.94 -17.24 8.62
CA SER A 293 26.89 -17.27 7.51
C SER A 293 26.15 -17.02 6.18
N GLU A 294 26.88 -16.51 5.16
CA GLU A 294 26.34 -16.33 3.81
C GLU A 294 25.76 -17.63 3.22
N ALA A 295 26.46 -18.77 3.47
CA ALA A 295 26.06 -20.07 2.96
C ALA A 295 24.79 -20.61 3.64
N ASP A 296 24.55 -20.25 4.91
CA ASP A 296 23.46 -20.80 5.70
C ASP A 296 22.21 -19.91 5.75
N LYS A 297 22.33 -18.65 5.33
CA LYS A 297 21.28 -17.64 5.41
C LYS A 297 19.93 -18.11 4.83
N HIS A 298 19.94 -18.70 3.63
CA HIS A 298 18.72 -19.15 2.96
C HIS A 298 18.17 -20.44 3.58
N THR A 299 19.02 -21.31 4.12
CA THR A 299 18.61 -22.52 4.84
C THR A 299 17.94 -22.14 6.15
N ALA A 300 18.55 -21.26 6.94
CA ALA A 300 17.95 -20.71 8.16
C ALA A 300 16.60 -20.04 7.88
N ALA A 301 16.52 -19.20 6.82
CA ALA A 301 15.26 -18.60 6.40
C ALA A 301 14.19 -19.63 6.01
N THR A 302 14.59 -20.75 5.38
CA THR A 302 13.66 -21.83 5.01
C THR A 302 13.17 -22.60 6.26
N HIS A 303 14.03 -22.83 7.25
CA HIS A 303 13.63 -23.42 8.53
C HIS A 303 12.66 -22.51 9.30
N ILE A 304 12.91 -21.19 9.33
CA ILE A 304 11.98 -20.23 9.92
C ILE A 304 10.63 -20.25 9.19
N ALA A 305 10.64 -20.33 7.87
CA ALA A 305 9.43 -20.38 7.07
C ALA A 305 8.61 -21.67 7.23
N ALA A 306 9.25 -22.75 7.71
CA ALA A 306 8.61 -24.05 8.01
C ALA A 306 7.93 -24.10 9.39
N ARG A 307 8.02 -23.03 10.20
CA ARG A 307 7.40 -22.91 11.52
C ARG A 307 5.89 -23.12 11.50
N GLU A 308 5.31 -23.40 12.65
CA GLU A 308 3.87 -23.28 12.84
C GLU A 308 3.45 -21.80 12.81
N GLY A 309 2.25 -21.54 12.28
CA GLY A 309 1.75 -20.17 12.12
C GLY A 309 2.17 -19.51 10.81
N ARG A 310 1.95 -18.20 10.74
CA ARG A 310 2.22 -17.40 9.54
C ARG A 310 3.42 -16.47 9.77
N VAL A 311 4.20 -16.25 8.72
CA VAL A 311 5.36 -15.36 8.77
C VAL A 311 5.45 -14.50 7.51
N ILE A 312 5.76 -13.21 7.65
CA ILE A 312 6.16 -12.34 6.54
C ILE A 312 7.68 -12.20 6.57
N MET A 313 8.30 -12.40 5.41
CA MET A 313 9.75 -12.36 5.24
C MET A 313 10.12 -11.35 4.17
N PHE A 314 11.04 -10.46 4.48
CA PHE A 314 11.45 -9.35 3.61
C PHE A 314 12.77 -9.62 2.91
N MET A 315 12.80 -9.36 1.59
CA MET A 315 14.00 -9.38 0.75
C MET A 315 14.04 -8.13 -0.14
N ASP A 316 15.24 -7.75 -0.58
CA ASP A 316 15.45 -6.51 -1.32
C ASP A 316 15.00 -6.58 -2.78
N THR A 317 15.17 -7.73 -3.45
CA THR A 317 14.93 -7.83 -4.87
C THR A 317 13.83 -8.82 -5.25
N LYS A 318 13.05 -8.49 -6.28
CA LYS A 318 11.99 -9.36 -6.82
C LYS A 318 12.51 -10.73 -7.27
N HIS A 319 13.74 -10.78 -7.81
CA HIS A 319 14.34 -12.02 -8.29
C HIS A 319 14.77 -12.94 -7.13
N ALA A 320 15.28 -12.35 -6.03
CA ALA A 320 15.63 -13.09 -4.83
C ALA A 320 14.36 -13.66 -4.17
N VAL A 321 13.28 -12.85 -4.09
CA VAL A 321 11.96 -13.29 -3.61
C VAL A 321 11.46 -14.50 -4.41
N ASP A 322 11.44 -14.43 -5.75
CA ASP A 322 10.97 -15.55 -6.58
C ASP A 322 11.85 -16.80 -6.47
N ARG A 323 13.17 -16.61 -6.34
CA ARG A 323 14.13 -17.73 -6.19
C ARG A 323 13.94 -18.45 -4.86
N LEU A 324 13.91 -17.69 -3.76
CA LEU A 324 13.76 -18.26 -2.42
C LEU A 324 12.38 -18.92 -2.25
N THR A 325 11.32 -18.30 -2.76
CA THR A 325 9.97 -18.90 -2.74
C THR A 325 9.96 -20.26 -3.43
N ARG A 326 10.59 -20.40 -4.61
CA ARG A 326 10.70 -21.70 -5.29
C ARG A 326 11.48 -22.73 -4.48
N GLN A 327 12.58 -22.32 -3.88
CA GLN A 327 13.37 -23.20 -2.99
C GLN A 327 12.53 -23.67 -1.80
N MET A 328 11.81 -22.78 -1.13
CA MET A 328 10.94 -23.10 -0.01
C MET A 328 9.82 -24.08 -0.40
N LEU A 329 9.17 -23.87 -1.55
CA LEU A 329 8.15 -24.79 -2.07
C LEU A 329 8.74 -26.20 -2.34
N GLN A 330 9.95 -26.28 -2.91
CA GLN A 330 10.66 -27.53 -3.12
C GLN A 330 11.02 -28.24 -1.80
N SER A 331 11.29 -27.46 -0.74
CA SER A 331 11.58 -28.00 0.60
C SER A 331 10.33 -28.35 1.40
N GLY A 332 9.11 -28.13 0.87
CA GLY A 332 7.88 -28.49 1.56
C GLY A 332 7.22 -27.37 2.34
N VAL A 333 7.65 -26.12 2.18
CA VAL A 333 7.07 -24.94 2.83
C VAL A 333 6.00 -24.32 1.95
N ARG A 334 4.82 -24.01 2.48
CA ARG A 334 3.73 -23.33 1.77
C ARG A 334 4.02 -21.83 1.63
N ALA A 335 4.94 -21.51 0.74
CA ALA A 335 5.44 -20.15 0.51
C ALA A 335 4.84 -19.48 -0.72
N ALA A 336 4.68 -18.17 -0.69
CA ALA A 336 4.27 -17.39 -1.85
C ALA A 336 5.04 -16.06 -1.97
N ALA A 337 5.26 -15.62 -3.22
CA ALA A 337 6.00 -14.41 -3.56
C ALA A 337 5.08 -13.20 -3.71
N LEU A 338 5.44 -12.06 -3.11
CA LEU A 338 4.73 -10.80 -3.25
C LEU A 338 5.70 -9.65 -3.59
N HIS A 339 5.65 -9.19 -4.83
CA HIS A 339 6.50 -8.09 -5.30
C HIS A 339 5.88 -7.37 -6.50
N GLY A 340 6.45 -6.22 -6.88
CA GLY A 340 5.94 -5.36 -7.95
C GLY A 340 5.91 -5.99 -9.36
N GLY A 341 6.59 -7.13 -9.57
CA GLY A 341 6.54 -7.89 -10.83
C GLY A 341 5.30 -8.79 -10.97
N LYS A 342 4.52 -8.99 -9.91
CA LYS A 342 3.25 -9.73 -9.96
C LYS A 342 2.11 -8.82 -10.42
N SER A 343 1.20 -9.37 -11.24
CA SER A 343 -0.02 -8.65 -11.61
C SER A 343 -0.94 -8.43 -10.41
N GLN A 344 -1.81 -7.42 -10.47
CA GLN A 344 -2.70 -7.12 -9.34
C GLN A 344 -3.60 -8.32 -8.95
N PRO A 345 -4.21 -9.06 -9.89
CA PRO A 345 -4.97 -10.27 -9.53
C PRO A 345 -4.11 -11.34 -8.83
N GLN A 346 -2.84 -11.51 -9.24
CA GLN A 346 -1.92 -12.43 -8.56
C GLN A 346 -1.63 -11.98 -7.13
N ARG A 347 -1.38 -10.69 -6.91
CA ARG A 347 -1.11 -10.12 -5.58
C ARG A 347 -2.32 -10.28 -4.66
N THR A 348 -3.52 -9.94 -5.12
CA THR A 348 -4.76 -10.11 -4.37
C THR A 348 -4.95 -11.59 -3.95
N ARG A 349 -4.82 -12.51 -4.90
CA ARG A 349 -4.92 -13.95 -4.61
C ARG A 349 -3.87 -14.42 -3.60
N THR A 350 -2.61 -14.00 -3.76
CA THR A 350 -1.54 -14.36 -2.80
C THR A 350 -1.87 -13.89 -1.39
N LEU A 351 -2.39 -12.67 -1.25
CA LEU A 351 -2.78 -12.13 0.05
C LEU A 351 -3.98 -12.86 0.66
N GLU A 352 -4.98 -13.21 -0.15
CA GLU A 352 -6.12 -14.03 0.28
C GLU A 352 -5.68 -15.41 0.78
N GLN A 353 -4.79 -16.08 0.03
CA GLN A 353 -4.22 -17.37 0.42
C GLN A 353 -3.39 -17.27 1.70
N PHE A 354 -2.67 -16.15 1.91
CA PHE A 354 -1.93 -15.91 3.13
C PHE A 354 -2.85 -15.59 4.32
N LYS A 355 -3.89 -14.79 4.13
CA LYS A 355 -4.89 -14.50 5.16
C LYS A 355 -5.65 -15.76 5.61
N SER A 356 -6.00 -16.63 4.67
CA SER A 356 -6.70 -17.90 4.96
C SER A 356 -5.80 -19.01 5.50
N GLY A 357 -4.47 -18.81 5.57
CA GLY A 357 -3.52 -19.81 6.04
C GLY A 357 -3.19 -20.91 5.02
N HIS A 358 -3.67 -20.84 3.77
CA HIS A 358 -3.21 -21.73 2.69
C HIS A 358 -1.73 -21.53 2.37
N VAL A 359 -1.26 -20.31 2.47
CA VAL A 359 0.14 -19.91 2.44
C VAL A 359 0.53 -19.52 3.86
N THR A 360 1.61 -20.09 4.36
CA THR A 360 2.13 -19.83 5.72
C THR A 360 3.31 -18.88 5.72
N ALA A 361 4.10 -18.86 4.65
CA ALA A 361 5.24 -17.95 4.49
C ALA A 361 5.03 -17.00 3.29
N LEU A 362 4.96 -15.69 3.56
CA LEU A 362 4.87 -14.65 2.55
C LEU A 362 6.23 -13.99 2.37
N ILE A 363 6.88 -14.23 1.23
CA ILE A 363 8.17 -13.62 0.90
C ILE A 363 7.90 -12.37 0.06
N ALA A 364 8.32 -11.21 0.54
CA ALA A 364 7.94 -9.94 -0.07
C ALA A 364 9.10 -8.95 -0.21
N THR A 365 8.98 -8.07 -1.20
CA THR A 365 9.79 -6.85 -1.23
C THR A 365 9.14 -5.76 -0.38
N ASN A 366 9.95 -4.85 0.18
CA ASN A 366 9.51 -3.77 1.05
C ASN A 366 8.29 -3.01 0.49
N VAL A 367 8.39 -2.49 -0.73
CA VAL A 367 7.31 -1.73 -1.38
C VAL A 367 6.02 -2.55 -1.54
N ALA A 368 6.13 -3.85 -1.82
CA ALA A 368 4.96 -4.68 -2.06
C ALA A 368 4.23 -5.10 -0.78
N ALA A 369 4.94 -5.16 0.34
CA ALA A 369 4.37 -5.48 1.65
C ALA A 369 3.90 -4.25 2.44
N ARG A 370 4.18 -3.03 1.94
CA ARG A 370 3.63 -1.80 2.53
C ARG A 370 2.10 -1.80 2.44
N GLY A 371 1.46 -1.37 3.51
CA GLY A 371 0.00 -1.31 3.58
C GLY A 371 -0.72 -2.67 3.70
N ILE A 372 0.00 -3.80 3.82
CA ILE A 372 -0.64 -5.09 4.06
C ILE A 372 -1.06 -5.18 5.52
N HIS A 373 -2.33 -5.47 5.73
CA HIS A 373 -2.91 -5.80 7.02
C HIS A 373 -3.22 -7.30 7.08
N VAL A 374 -2.57 -7.99 8.03
CA VAL A 374 -2.82 -9.40 8.34
C VAL A 374 -2.86 -9.51 9.85
N ASP A 375 -3.96 -10.00 10.39
CA ASP A 375 -4.12 -10.22 11.82
C ASP A 375 -3.47 -11.53 12.26
N GLY A 376 -3.08 -11.61 13.54
CA GLY A 376 -2.46 -12.80 14.11
C GLY A 376 -1.10 -13.13 13.48
N LEU A 377 -0.29 -12.11 13.20
CA LEU A 377 1.07 -12.27 12.73
C LEU A 377 2.02 -11.98 13.90
N ASP A 378 2.59 -13.02 14.46
CA ASP A 378 3.48 -12.97 15.61
C ASP A 378 4.96 -12.77 15.25
N LEU A 379 5.36 -13.09 14.00
CA LEU A 379 6.74 -13.01 13.55
C LEU A 379 6.88 -12.28 12.22
N VAL A 380 7.82 -11.33 12.19
CA VAL A 380 8.33 -10.67 10.98
C VAL A 380 9.82 -10.96 10.83
N VAL A 381 10.25 -11.35 9.64
CA VAL A 381 11.65 -11.66 9.36
C VAL A 381 12.23 -10.76 8.27
N ASN A 382 13.29 -10.05 8.58
CA ASN A 382 14.13 -9.40 7.60
C ASN A 382 15.21 -10.39 7.14
N ILE A 383 15.01 -11.05 6.00
CA ILE A 383 16.05 -11.90 5.41
C ILE A 383 17.19 -10.99 4.94
N ASP A 384 16.85 -9.89 4.26
CA ASP A 384 17.79 -8.82 3.98
C ASP A 384 17.52 -7.64 4.93
N PRO A 385 18.55 -7.15 5.67
CA PRO A 385 18.40 -6.00 6.54
C PRO A 385 17.80 -4.79 5.81
N PRO A 386 16.91 -4.02 6.42
CA PRO A 386 16.39 -2.80 5.83
C PRO A 386 17.49 -1.75 5.67
N THR A 387 17.33 -0.86 4.69
CA THR A 387 18.31 0.18 4.38
C THR A 387 18.30 1.34 5.36
N ASP A 388 17.18 1.56 6.05
CA ASP A 388 17.02 2.63 7.02
C ASP A 388 16.09 2.24 8.19
N HIS A 389 16.11 3.06 9.24
CA HIS A 389 15.35 2.80 10.46
C HIS A 389 13.83 2.92 10.28
N LYS A 390 13.34 3.74 9.35
CA LYS A 390 11.91 3.85 9.07
C LYS A 390 11.39 2.58 8.42
N ASP A 391 12.13 2.06 7.42
CA ASP A 391 11.81 0.78 6.80
C ASP A 391 11.80 -0.34 7.83
N TYR A 392 12.74 -0.35 8.79
CA TYR A 392 12.77 -1.32 9.89
C TYR A 392 11.47 -1.27 10.70
N LEU A 393 11.05 -0.08 11.12
CA LEU A 393 9.83 0.13 11.90
C LEU A 393 8.57 -0.22 11.10
N HIS A 394 8.53 0.13 9.82
CA HIS A 394 7.39 -0.18 8.94
C HIS A 394 7.26 -1.69 8.66
N ARG A 395 8.38 -2.42 8.52
CA ARG A 395 8.38 -3.89 8.41
C ARG A 395 7.93 -4.51 9.74
N GLY A 396 8.52 -4.09 10.86
CA GLY A 396 8.14 -4.54 12.20
C GLY A 396 6.67 -4.30 12.53
N GLY A 397 6.12 -3.15 12.15
CA GLY A 397 4.70 -2.83 12.34
C GLY A 397 3.70 -3.74 11.60
N ARG A 398 4.15 -4.82 10.97
CA ARG A 398 3.29 -5.90 10.46
C ARG A 398 2.92 -6.91 11.56
N THR A 399 3.64 -6.94 12.69
CA THR A 399 3.33 -7.70 13.91
C THR A 399 3.00 -6.78 15.09
N ALA A 400 2.75 -7.31 16.27
CA ALA A 400 2.45 -6.59 17.53
C ALA A 400 1.32 -5.56 17.38
N ARG A 401 0.18 -5.98 16.87
CA ARG A 401 -0.98 -5.11 16.62
C ARG A 401 -2.03 -5.25 17.72
N ALA A 402 -2.79 -4.19 17.91
CA ALA A 402 -3.91 -4.15 18.86
C ALA A 402 -3.53 -4.55 20.32
N GLY A 403 -2.27 -4.33 20.72
CA GLY A 403 -1.79 -4.70 22.07
C GLY A 403 -1.24 -6.12 22.19
N GLU A 404 -1.19 -6.89 21.08
CA GLU A 404 -0.53 -8.20 21.04
C GLU A 404 1.01 -8.03 21.06
N SER A 405 1.70 -9.03 21.58
CA SER A 405 3.17 -9.15 21.47
C SER A 405 3.57 -9.66 20.10
N GLY A 406 4.78 -9.36 19.66
CA GLY A 406 5.30 -9.85 18.40
C GLY A 406 6.81 -9.71 18.30
N SER A 407 7.41 -10.50 17.43
CA SER A 407 8.86 -10.54 17.26
C SER A 407 9.31 -10.09 15.88
N VAL A 408 10.38 -9.32 15.85
CA VAL A 408 11.08 -8.90 14.62
C VAL A 408 12.47 -9.49 14.60
N VAL A 409 12.71 -10.36 13.64
CA VAL A 409 13.99 -11.04 13.47
C VAL A 409 14.71 -10.51 12.24
N THR A 410 16.00 -10.22 12.33
CA THR A 410 16.82 -9.81 11.20
C THR A 410 18.02 -10.74 11.03
N LEU A 411 18.13 -11.39 9.86
CA LEU A 411 19.27 -12.21 9.49
C LEU A 411 20.40 -11.33 8.97
N VAL A 412 21.56 -11.40 9.63
CA VAL A 412 22.69 -10.51 9.36
C VAL A 412 23.95 -11.33 9.07
N THR A 413 24.51 -11.13 7.89
CA THR A 413 25.78 -11.74 7.48
C THR A 413 26.98 -10.94 8.00
N PRO A 414 28.20 -11.49 8.04
CA PRO A 414 29.35 -10.79 8.63
C PRO A 414 29.63 -9.40 8.08
N ASN A 415 29.41 -9.19 6.77
CA ASN A 415 29.61 -7.91 6.09
C ASN A 415 28.53 -6.86 6.43
N GLN A 416 27.35 -7.28 6.90
CA GLN A 416 26.21 -6.41 7.23
C GLN A 416 26.18 -5.96 8.71
N ARG A 417 27.01 -6.57 9.59
CA ARG A 417 26.96 -6.36 11.06
C ARG A 417 27.09 -4.88 11.47
N ARG A 418 28.04 -4.16 10.85
CA ARG A 418 28.30 -2.75 11.21
C ARG A 418 27.13 -1.83 10.84
N GLU A 419 26.56 -2.07 9.68
CA GLU A 419 25.42 -1.28 9.18
C GLU A 419 24.18 -1.56 10.02
N MET A 420 23.91 -2.82 10.34
CA MET A 420 22.78 -3.21 11.20
C MET A 420 22.91 -2.63 12.61
N ALA A 421 24.09 -2.69 13.23
CA ALA A 421 24.32 -2.09 14.55
C ALA A 421 24.09 -0.57 14.54
N ARG A 422 24.53 0.12 13.47
CA ARG A 422 24.27 1.55 13.29
C ARG A 422 22.77 1.84 13.13
N LEU A 423 22.05 1.02 12.36
CA LEU A 423 20.61 1.15 12.17
C LEU A 423 19.87 1.01 13.50
N MET A 424 20.17 -0.01 14.32
CA MET A 424 19.58 -0.23 15.64
C MET A 424 19.82 0.97 16.57
N MET A 425 21.04 1.50 16.57
CA MET A 425 21.38 2.68 17.37
C MET A 425 20.55 3.91 16.93
N ILE A 426 20.40 4.15 15.63
CA ILE A 426 19.60 5.27 15.11
C ILE A 426 18.11 5.07 15.43
N ALA A 427 17.63 3.84 15.34
CA ALA A 427 16.24 3.51 15.67
C ALA A 427 15.94 3.56 17.18
N GLY A 428 16.96 3.65 18.04
CA GLY A 428 16.81 3.58 19.50
C GLY A 428 16.35 2.21 20.00
N ILE A 429 16.65 1.13 19.24
CA ILE A 429 16.19 -0.22 19.51
C ILE A 429 17.32 -1.03 20.16
N GLN A 430 17.01 -1.68 21.27
CA GLN A 430 17.86 -2.69 21.88
C GLN A 430 17.41 -4.05 21.37
N ALA A 431 18.25 -4.71 20.55
CA ALA A 431 17.97 -6.01 20.00
C ALA A 431 18.88 -7.07 20.64
N GLU A 432 18.31 -8.23 20.96
CA GLU A 432 19.10 -9.41 21.33
C GLU A 432 19.91 -9.87 20.11
N THR A 433 21.22 -10.04 20.27
CA THR A 433 22.13 -10.43 19.17
C THR A 433 22.69 -11.80 19.43
N ILE A 434 22.38 -12.75 18.54
CA ILE A 434 22.73 -14.17 18.71
C ILE A 434 23.39 -14.67 17.41
N GLN A 435 24.41 -15.51 17.53
CA GLN A 435 24.98 -16.24 16.39
C GLN A 435 24.27 -17.59 16.27
N VAL A 436 23.71 -17.87 15.07
CA VAL A 436 22.93 -19.09 14.84
C VAL A 436 23.30 -19.74 13.50
N ARG A 437 23.00 -21.05 13.40
CA ARG A 437 22.99 -21.86 12.18
C ARG A 437 21.59 -22.44 11.98
N SER A 438 21.30 -22.87 10.75
CA SER A 438 20.10 -23.67 10.49
C SER A 438 20.12 -24.94 11.35
N GLY A 439 19.04 -25.18 12.08
CA GLY A 439 18.93 -26.34 12.99
C GLY A 439 19.40 -26.11 14.42
N ASP A 440 19.97 -24.97 14.78
CA ASP A 440 20.29 -24.63 16.15
C ASP A 440 19.03 -24.47 17.01
N GLU A 441 19.09 -24.88 18.27
CA GLU A 441 18.01 -24.73 19.25
C GLU A 441 17.65 -23.24 19.47
N GLU A 442 18.64 -22.35 19.44
CA GLU A 442 18.45 -20.91 19.55
C GLU A 442 17.64 -20.34 18.40
N LEU A 443 17.83 -20.82 17.16
CA LEU A 443 16.99 -20.43 16.03
C LEU A 443 15.54 -20.86 16.26
N THR A 444 15.34 -22.07 16.76
CA THR A 444 14.01 -22.60 17.10
C THR A 444 13.37 -21.82 18.25
N ARG A 445 14.12 -21.52 19.31
CA ARG A 445 13.65 -20.76 20.48
C ARG A 445 13.12 -19.38 20.07
N VAL A 446 13.87 -18.64 19.24
CA VAL A 446 13.55 -17.27 18.87
C VAL A 446 12.46 -17.20 17.78
N THR A 447 12.43 -18.16 16.86
CA THR A 447 11.60 -18.04 15.66
C THR A 447 10.55 -19.12 15.50
N GLY A 448 10.58 -20.16 16.32
CA GLY A 448 9.77 -21.35 16.09
C GLY A 448 10.22 -22.17 14.87
N ALA A 449 11.45 -21.98 14.39
CA ALA A 449 11.99 -22.65 13.20
C ALA A 449 11.87 -24.17 13.30
N GLN A 450 11.51 -24.80 12.19
CA GLN A 450 11.40 -26.26 12.06
C GLN A 450 12.12 -26.73 10.80
N VAL A 451 12.58 -27.96 10.82
CA VAL A 451 13.12 -28.61 9.62
C VAL A 451 11.97 -28.83 8.64
N PRO A 452 12.06 -28.31 7.41
CA PRO A 452 11.02 -28.50 6.42
C PRO A 452 10.87 -29.97 6.02
N SER A 453 9.66 -30.39 5.60
CA SER A 453 9.33 -31.80 5.30
C SER A 453 10.17 -32.43 4.18
N GLY A 454 10.81 -31.63 3.33
CA GLY A 454 11.50 -32.08 2.13
C GLY A 454 10.57 -32.55 0.99
N VAL A 455 9.26 -32.57 1.21
CA VAL A 455 8.27 -32.97 0.19
C VAL A 455 7.77 -31.74 -0.55
N PRO A 456 8.02 -31.58 -1.86
CA PRO A 456 7.61 -30.40 -2.61
C PRO A 456 6.11 -30.10 -2.53
N VAL A 457 5.77 -28.83 -2.34
CA VAL A 457 4.38 -28.35 -2.25
C VAL A 457 4.04 -27.51 -3.48
N VAL A 458 2.86 -27.73 -4.03
CA VAL A 458 2.26 -26.89 -5.08
C VAL A 458 1.11 -26.12 -4.47
N ILE A 459 1.21 -24.78 -4.49
CA ILE A 459 0.10 -23.92 -4.09
C ILE A 459 -0.90 -23.87 -5.24
N SER A 460 -1.91 -24.77 -5.21
CA SER A 460 -3.03 -24.72 -6.16
C SER A 460 -3.95 -23.54 -5.81
N SER A 461 -4.47 -22.90 -6.84
CA SER A 461 -5.62 -22.00 -6.64
C SER A 461 -6.78 -22.85 -6.16
N PRO A 462 -7.54 -22.47 -5.10
CA PRO A 462 -8.83 -23.10 -4.88
C PRO A 462 -9.60 -23.00 -6.19
N ALA A 463 -10.06 -24.14 -6.69
CA ALA A 463 -10.89 -24.19 -7.88
C ALA A 463 -12.07 -23.25 -7.62
N SER A 464 -12.27 -22.24 -8.47
CA SER A 464 -13.53 -21.53 -8.49
C SER A 464 -14.59 -22.60 -8.70
N GLU A 465 -15.39 -22.86 -7.69
CA GLU A 465 -16.63 -23.62 -7.87
C GLU A 465 -17.48 -22.83 -8.85
N SER A 466 -17.28 -23.10 -10.11
CA SER A 466 -18.25 -22.73 -11.13
C SER A 466 -19.51 -23.48 -10.76
N PRO A 467 -20.65 -22.82 -10.54
CA PRO A 467 -21.89 -23.52 -10.29
C PRO A 467 -22.10 -24.47 -11.48
N ARG A 468 -22.03 -25.76 -11.21
CA ARG A 468 -22.41 -26.81 -12.17
C ARG A 468 -23.82 -26.44 -12.62
N ARG A 469 -23.94 -25.86 -13.81
CA ARG A 469 -25.24 -25.82 -14.51
C ARG A 469 -25.71 -27.27 -14.66
N GLY A 470 -26.69 -27.62 -13.84
CA GLY A 470 -27.41 -28.87 -13.94
C GLY A 470 -27.95 -29.04 -15.36
N GLY A 471 -27.32 -29.89 -16.12
CA GLY A 471 -27.84 -30.36 -17.39
C GLY A 471 -29.05 -31.21 -17.11
N ALA A 472 -30.25 -30.64 -17.27
CA ALA A 472 -31.50 -31.37 -17.32
C ALA A 472 -31.52 -32.27 -18.56
N GLY A 473 -31.80 -33.52 -18.35
CA GLY A 473 -31.80 -34.61 -19.30
C GLY A 473 -32.66 -34.36 -20.55
N GLY A 474 -32.09 -34.63 -21.70
CA GLY A 474 -32.78 -34.79 -22.98
C GLY A 474 -32.77 -36.25 -23.36
N ARG A 475 -33.96 -36.81 -23.34
CA ARG A 475 -34.31 -38.20 -23.73
C ARG A 475 -33.87 -38.50 -25.16
N GLY A 476 -33.25 -39.65 -25.34
CA GLY A 476 -32.94 -40.24 -26.62
C GLY A 476 -34.14 -40.66 -27.45
N ARG A 477 -34.01 -40.65 -28.76
CA ARG A 477 -34.74 -41.51 -29.70
C ARG A 477 -33.91 -41.77 -30.95
N GLY A 478 -33.59 -43.02 -31.13
CA GLY A 478 -33.87 -43.82 -32.32
C GLY A 478 -33.01 -43.60 -33.56
N ARG A 479 -32.14 -44.57 -33.76
CA ARG A 479 -31.48 -44.93 -35.02
C ARG A 479 -32.54 -45.30 -36.13
N ARG A 480 -32.22 -44.92 -37.39
CA ARG A 480 -32.27 -45.86 -38.55
C ARG A 480 -31.43 -45.33 -39.71
N PRO A 481 -30.77 -46.17 -40.46
CA PRO A 481 -29.91 -45.84 -41.57
C PRO A 481 -30.62 -45.96 -42.92
N GLY A 482 -30.18 -45.18 -43.92
CA GLY A 482 -30.71 -45.35 -45.30
C GLY A 482 -29.73 -44.66 -46.29
N GLN A 483 -29.32 -45.50 -47.20
CA GLN A 483 -28.37 -45.31 -48.30
C GLN A 483 -28.85 -44.37 -49.42
N GLY A 484 -27.89 -43.93 -50.24
CA GLY A 484 -28.04 -43.60 -51.66
C GLY A 484 -27.80 -42.13 -51.99
N GLY A 485 -26.75 -41.78 -52.56
CA GLY A 485 -26.30 -41.77 -53.91
C GLY A 485 -26.82 -40.59 -54.74
N GLY A 486 -25.90 -39.81 -55.37
CA GLY A 486 -26.30 -39.00 -56.50
C GLY A 486 -25.66 -37.61 -56.62
N SER A 487 -24.63 -37.55 -57.42
CA SER A 487 -23.97 -36.42 -58.08
C SER A 487 -24.91 -35.38 -58.72
N GLY A 488 -24.44 -34.12 -58.82
CA GLY A 488 -25.02 -33.14 -59.74
C GLY A 488 -24.60 -31.69 -59.52
N THR A 489 -23.60 -31.33 -60.19
CA THR A 489 -23.17 -30.03 -60.74
C THR A 489 -24.24 -28.96 -60.93
N GLY A 490 -23.88 -27.67 -60.68
CA GLY A 490 -24.31 -26.62 -61.57
C GLY A 490 -24.68 -25.26 -60.99
N ARG A 491 -23.78 -24.34 -61.16
CA ARG A 491 -23.97 -22.90 -61.60
C ARG A 491 -24.87 -21.94 -60.81
N ARG A 492 -24.20 -20.84 -60.39
CA ARG A 492 -24.71 -19.47 -60.34
C ARG A 492 -25.31 -19.01 -61.66
N PRO A 493 -26.18 -17.95 -61.81
CA PRO A 493 -25.85 -16.58 -61.43
C PRO A 493 -27.01 -15.66 -61.02
N SER A 494 -26.63 -14.56 -60.37
CA SER A 494 -26.90 -13.12 -60.52
C SER A 494 -28.32 -12.57 -60.81
N ALA A 495 -28.50 -11.43 -60.16
CA ALA A 495 -29.07 -10.14 -60.59
C ALA A 495 -30.51 -9.83 -60.17
N ALA A 496 -30.61 -8.80 -59.43
CA ALA A 496 -31.09 -7.46 -59.73
C ALA A 496 -32.59 -7.13 -59.47
N ALA A 497 -32.74 -6.12 -58.66
CA ALA A 497 -33.44 -4.86 -58.89
C ALA A 497 -34.91 -4.69 -58.50
N SER A 498 -35.06 -3.60 -57.77
CA SER A 498 -36.09 -2.53 -57.92
C SER A 498 -37.47 -2.69 -57.32
N GLY A 499 -37.82 -1.71 -56.57
CA GLY A 499 -38.94 -0.76 -56.79
C GLY A 499 -39.92 -0.70 -55.62
N ALA A 500 -39.87 0.35 -54.84
CA ALA A 500 -40.67 1.56 -54.88
C ALA A 500 -42.16 1.40 -54.46
N THR A 501 -42.50 2.31 -53.58
CA THR A 501 -43.67 3.20 -53.46
C THR A 501 -44.74 2.86 -52.41
N SER A 502 -44.83 3.80 -51.47
CA SER A 502 -45.94 4.76 -51.23
C SER A 502 -47.14 4.31 -50.40
N GLY A 503 -47.49 5.19 -49.48
CA GLY A 503 -48.88 5.58 -49.20
C GLY A 503 -49.26 5.48 -47.72
N ARG A 504 -49.18 6.55 -46.99
CA ARG A 504 -50.18 7.57 -46.62
C ARG A 504 -51.35 7.12 -45.76
N SER A 505 -51.51 7.91 -44.69
CA SER A 505 -52.68 8.52 -44.02
C SER A 505 -53.20 7.72 -42.82
N GLY A 506 -53.59 8.28 -41.71
CA GLY A 506 -53.96 9.61 -41.32
C GLY A 506 -54.79 9.51 -40.05
N GLY A 507 -54.75 10.54 -39.23
CA GLY A 507 -55.84 11.05 -38.40
C GLY A 507 -55.99 10.36 -37.04
N SER A 508 -56.26 10.93 -35.97
CA SER A 508 -56.47 12.28 -35.42
C SER A 508 -57.08 12.13 -34.02
N ASN A 509 -56.72 13.06 -33.17
CA ASN A 509 -57.54 13.69 -32.12
C ASN A 509 -57.89 12.98 -30.82
N GLY A 510 -57.56 13.70 -29.73
CA GLY A 510 -58.40 13.79 -28.56
C GLY A 510 -57.70 14.05 -27.22
N ALA A 511 -57.41 15.28 -26.91
CA ALA A 511 -57.37 15.78 -25.52
C ALA A 511 -58.72 16.51 -25.26
N PRO A 512 -59.05 17.07 -24.08
CA PRO A 512 -58.48 17.06 -22.71
C PRO A 512 -59.59 16.96 -21.63
N ALA A 513 -59.25 17.02 -20.32
CA ALA A 513 -59.94 17.70 -19.20
C ALA A 513 -59.38 17.23 -17.87
N GLN A 514 -58.73 18.02 -17.10
CA GLN A 514 -59.04 19.10 -16.13
C GLN A 514 -59.81 18.65 -14.86
N ARG A 515 -59.16 19.03 -13.74
CA ARG A 515 -59.66 19.49 -12.39
C ARG A 515 -60.03 18.37 -11.39
N ARG A 516 -59.74 18.43 -10.06
CA ARG A 516 -59.60 19.55 -9.08
C ARG A 516 -58.97 18.98 -7.79
N ARG A 517 -58.11 19.75 -7.15
CA ARG A 517 -58.02 20.23 -5.78
C ARG A 517 -58.96 19.66 -4.72
N THR A 518 -58.34 19.33 -3.54
CA THR A 518 -58.60 19.83 -2.17
C THR A 518 -57.59 19.16 -1.24
N ALA A 519 -56.85 19.73 -0.49
CA ALA A 519 -56.52 20.53 0.68
C ALA A 519 -57.20 20.03 1.99
N VAL A 520 -56.37 20.14 3.06
CA VAL A 520 -56.69 20.16 4.51
C VAL A 520 -56.75 18.76 5.19
N ALA A 521 -55.87 18.39 6.11
CA ALA A 521 -55.48 18.93 7.39
C ALA A 521 -54.07 18.41 7.75
#